data_a42571bda66d9c93ceacb28c3326f4e8
#
_entry.id   a42571bda66d9c93ceacb28c3326f4e8
#
_cell.length_a   1.000
_cell.length_b   1.000
_cell.length_c   1.000
_cell.angle_alpha   90.00
_cell.angle_beta   90.00
_cell.angle_gamma   90.00
#
_symmetry.space_group_name_H-M   'P 1'
#
loop_
_entity.id
_entity.type
_entity.pdbx_description
1 polymer ?
#
loop_
_entity_poly.entity_id
_entity_poly.type
_entity_poly.pdbx_seq_one_letter_code
_entity_poly.pdbx_strand_id
1 'polypeptide(L)'
;MAMDNSDILLGVIGGTGVYRLATLEGAEGVELDTPYGKPSGPVRVGRLAGFRVAFLARHGEAHSVAPHRINYRANLHALHQLGVRRLLGINAVGGIGERMGPRVLAVPDQIIDYTHGRLSSFCDVEGAKVEHVDFTHPYTPALRTVLLRAGAAVGTRLVDGGTYGCTQGPRLETIAEIARLRRDGCDLVGMTGMPEAVLARELGIDYASLCLVANWAAGCGDEAEITMDEVMANMAAATEAVPGLLAALLAELAKT
;
A
#
# COMPACT_ATOMS: atom_id res chain seq x y z
N MET A 1 -15.28 -11.44 -24.23
CA MET A 1 -14.15 -12.39 -24.06
C MET A 1 -13.88 -12.49 -22.57
N ALA A 2 -14.00 -13.65 -21.95
CA ALA A 2 -13.56 -13.82 -20.57
C ALA A 2 -12.02 -13.64 -20.57
N MET A 3 -11.53 -12.64 -19.83
CA MET A 3 -10.10 -12.49 -19.66
C MET A 3 -9.59 -13.71 -18.89
N ASP A 4 -8.57 -14.36 -19.42
CA ASP A 4 -7.86 -15.41 -18.68
C ASP A 4 -7.15 -14.74 -17.50
N ASN A 5 -7.73 -14.87 -16.29
CA ASN A 5 -7.26 -14.21 -15.08
C ASN A 5 -6.18 -15.02 -14.35
N SER A 6 -5.81 -16.19 -14.86
CA SER A 6 -4.88 -17.10 -14.17
C SER A 6 -3.44 -16.60 -14.10
N ASP A 7 -3.09 -15.49 -14.80
CA ASP A 7 -1.71 -15.06 -15.03
C ASP A 7 -1.31 -13.73 -14.36
N ILE A 8 -2.14 -13.12 -13.50
CA ILE A 8 -1.73 -11.90 -12.80
C ILE A 8 -0.77 -12.28 -11.67
N LEU A 9 0.52 -11.97 -11.87
CA LEU A 9 1.57 -12.34 -10.94
C LEU A 9 1.57 -11.47 -9.68
N LEU A 10 1.23 -10.17 -9.82
CA LEU A 10 1.20 -9.19 -8.75
C LEU A 10 0.10 -8.15 -8.96
N GLY A 11 -0.68 -7.87 -7.93
CA GLY A 11 -1.47 -6.66 -7.81
C GLY A 11 -0.64 -5.55 -7.17
N VAL A 12 -0.83 -4.33 -7.62
CA VAL A 12 -0.25 -3.13 -6.99
C VAL A 12 -1.38 -2.16 -6.70
N ILE A 13 -1.47 -1.71 -5.46
CA ILE A 13 -2.38 -0.63 -5.09
C ILE A 13 -1.56 0.56 -4.60
N GLY A 14 -1.68 1.71 -5.26
CA GLY A 14 -0.83 2.86 -5.02
C GLY A 14 -1.59 4.15 -4.77
N GLY A 15 -0.96 5.03 -4.00
CA GLY A 15 -1.41 6.39 -3.71
C GLY A 15 -0.65 7.46 -4.50
N THR A 16 -0.46 8.59 -3.86
CA THR A 16 0.18 9.80 -4.42
C THR A 16 1.53 9.48 -5.09
N GLY A 17 1.71 9.95 -6.32
CA GLY A 17 2.96 9.81 -7.06
C GLY A 17 3.16 8.48 -7.78
N VAL A 18 2.42 7.43 -7.42
CA VAL A 18 2.61 6.07 -7.95
C VAL A 18 1.87 5.85 -9.28
N TYR A 19 0.88 6.68 -9.61
CA TYR A 19 0.06 6.54 -10.82
C TYR A 19 0.84 6.66 -12.14
N ARG A 20 1.99 7.33 -12.11
CA ARG A 20 2.86 7.50 -13.28
C ARG A 20 3.92 6.42 -13.42
N LEU A 21 4.09 5.58 -12.37
CA LEU A 21 5.17 4.59 -12.32
C LEU A 21 4.91 3.33 -13.12
N ALA A 22 3.65 2.99 -13.31
CA ALA A 22 3.27 1.83 -14.08
C ALA A 22 2.91 2.24 -15.51
N THR A 23 3.91 2.57 -16.33
CA THR A 23 3.73 2.46 -17.78
C THR A 23 3.60 0.98 -18.08
N LEU A 24 2.38 0.46 -17.86
CA LEU A 24 2.08 -0.93 -18.19
C LEU A 24 1.95 -1.03 -19.70
N GLU A 25 2.74 -1.87 -20.30
CA GLU A 25 2.63 -2.20 -21.71
C GLU A 25 1.27 -2.85 -21.99
N GLY A 26 0.55 -2.35 -23.00
CA GLY A 26 -0.76 -2.87 -23.36
C GLY A 26 -1.81 -2.74 -22.25
N ALA A 27 -1.73 -1.69 -21.43
CA ALA A 27 -2.65 -1.50 -20.31
C ALA A 27 -4.09 -1.29 -20.78
N GLU A 28 -4.99 -2.08 -20.23
CA GLU A 28 -6.44 -1.96 -20.40
C GLU A 28 -7.07 -1.62 -19.04
N GLY A 29 -8.03 -0.68 -19.04
CA GLY A 29 -8.84 -0.36 -17.87
C GLY A 29 -10.01 -1.33 -17.75
N VAL A 30 -10.09 -2.06 -16.64
CA VAL A 30 -11.17 -3.00 -16.35
C VAL A 30 -12.09 -2.39 -15.32
N GLU A 31 -13.30 -2.05 -15.74
CA GLU A 31 -14.38 -1.64 -14.85
C GLU A 31 -14.97 -2.87 -14.17
N LEU A 32 -15.08 -2.82 -12.85
CA LEU A 32 -15.58 -3.92 -12.03
C LEU A 32 -16.67 -3.44 -11.09
N ASP A 33 -17.75 -4.18 -11.05
CA ASP A 33 -18.77 -4.05 -10.02
C ASP A 33 -18.51 -5.08 -8.92
N THR A 34 -18.68 -4.65 -7.68
CA THR A 34 -18.50 -5.52 -6.51
C THR A 34 -19.73 -5.49 -5.62
N PRO A 35 -19.98 -6.54 -4.80
CA PRO A 35 -21.04 -6.51 -3.81
C PRO A 35 -20.91 -5.38 -2.78
N TYR A 36 -19.74 -4.77 -2.71
CA TYR A 36 -19.39 -3.69 -1.77
C TYR A 36 -19.45 -2.29 -2.42
N GLY A 37 -19.99 -2.19 -3.63
CA GLY A 37 -20.03 -0.96 -4.44
C GLY A 37 -18.84 -0.86 -5.39
N LYS A 38 -18.63 0.35 -5.91
CA LYS A 38 -17.58 0.59 -6.90
C LYS A 38 -16.20 0.76 -6.25
N PRO A 39 -15.14 0.22 -6.88
CA PRO A 39 -13.76 0.54 -6.55
C PRO A 39 -13.45 2.04 -6.75
N SER A 40 -12.28 2.47 -6.32
CA SER A 40 -11.80 3.85 -6.49
C SER A 40 -11.63 4.27 -7.96
N GLY A 41 -11.59 3.32 -8.87
CA GLY A 41 -11.51 3.52 -10.32
C GLY A 41 -11.30 2.18 -11.03
N PRO A 42 -11.13 2.20 -12.37
CA PRO A 42 -10.83 0.99 -13.13
C PRO A 42 -9.51 0.36 -12.68
N VAL A 43 -9.48 -0.97 -12.67
CA VAL A 43 -8.21 -1.69 -12.47
C VAL A 43 -7.48 -1.74 -13.80
N ARG A 44 -6.27 -1.19 -13.85
CA ARG A 44 -5.43 -1.27 -15.05
C ARG A 44 -4.70 -2.60 -15.06
N VAL A 45 -4.91 -3.40 -16.09
CA VAL A 45 -4.23 -4.68 -16.30
C VAL A 45 -3.33 -4.55 -17.52
N GLY A 46 -2.07 -4.92 -17.37
CA GLY A 46 -1.08 -4.82 -18.44
C GLY A 46 0.18 -5.61 -18.09
N ARG A 47 1.29 -5.34 -18.81
CA ARG A 47 2.57 -6.00 -18.54
C ARG A 47 3.60 -5.01 -18.03
N LEU A 48 4.38 -5.44 -17.03
CA LEU A 48 5.55 -4.76 -16.52
C LEU A 48 6.72 -5.75 -16.55
N ALA A 49 7.81 -5.39 -17.21
CA ALA A 49 8.96 -6.28 -17.41
C ALA A 49 8.57 -7.67 -17.96
N GLY A 50 7.57 -7.72 -18.85
CA GLY A 50 7.05 -8.96 -19.45
C GLY A 50 6.02 -9.72 -18.61
N PHE A 51 5.84 -9.40 -17.33
CA PHE A 51 4.89 -10.07 -16.43
C PHE A 51 3.55 -9.34 -16.39
N ARG A 52 2.47 -10.10 -16.27
CA ARG A 52 1.12 -9.54 -16.16
C ARG A 52 0.88 -9.03 -14.74
N VAL A 53 0.44 -7.78 -14.62
CA VAL A 53 0.17 -7.09 -13.36
C VAL A 53 -1.15 -6.36 -13.40
N ALA A 54 -1.79 -6.21 -12.24
CA ALA A 54 -2.95 -5.38 -12.04
C ALA A 54 -2.57 -4.17 -11.18
N PHE A 55 -3.00 -2.98 -11.58
CA PHE A 55 -2.75 -1.74 -10.85
C PHE A 55 -4.04 -1.03 -10.53
N LEU A 56 -4.22 -0.62 -9.26
CA LEU A 56 -5.37 0.17 -8.81
C LEU A 56 -4.92 1.48 -8.16
N ALA A 57 -5.47 2.59 -8.65
CA ALA A 57 -5.30 3.91 -8.06
C ALA A 57 -6.15 4.03 -6.78
N ARG A 58 -5.53 3.91 -5.59
CA ARG A 58 -6.23 3.88 -4.30
C ARG A 58 -7.14 5.09 -4.07
N HIS A 59 -6.70 6.28 -4.45
CA HIS A 59 -7.43 7.54 -4.28
C HIS A 59 -8.20 7.98 -5.54
N GLY A 60 -8.40 7.06 -6.51
CA GLY A 60 -8.88 7.39 -7.84
C GLY A 60 -7.81 8.05 -8.73
N GLU A 61 -8.00 8.02 -10.05
CA GLU A 61 -7.01 8.54 -11.01
C GLU A 61 -6.73 10.04 -10.84
N ALA A 62 -7.75 10.81 -10.45
CA ALA A 62 -7.62 12.25 -10.17
C ALA A 62 -7.17 12.57 -8.74
N HIS A 63 -6.82 11.56 -7.93
CA HIS A 63 -6.48 11.72 -6.50
C HIS A 63 -7.55 12.47 -5.71
N SER A 64 -8.83 12.21 -5.98
CA SER A 64 -9.97 12.94 -5.42
C SER A 64 -10.63 12.24 -4.23
N VAL A 65 -10.25 11.00 -3.92
CA VAL A 65 -10.84 10.22 -2.82
C VAL A 65 -9.98 10.34 -1.57
N ALA A 66 -10.51 10.97 -0.52
CA ALA A 66 -9.81 11.09 0.76
C ALA A 66 -9.60 9.72 1.44
N PRO A 67 -8.56 9.52 2.27
CA PRO A 67 -8.22 8.21 2.87
C PRO A 67 -9.38 7.53 3.58
N HIS A 68 -10.18 8.29 4.36
CA HIS A 68 -11.33 7.77 5.10
C HIS A 68 -12.58 7.53 4.24
N ARG A 69 -12.56 7.95 2.96
CA ARG A 69 -13.66 7.79 2.00
C ARG A 69 -13.41 6.68 0.98
N ILE A 70 -12.21 6.10 0.97
CA ILE A 70 -11.85 4.98 0.09
C ILE A 70 -12.77 3.80 0.40
N ASN A 71 -13.33 3.21 -0.66
CA ASN A 71 -14.03 1.93 -0.56
C ASN A 71 -13.02 0.78 -0.63
N TYR A 72 -12.33 0.54 0.50
CA TYR A 72 -11.31 -0.51 0.60
C TYR A 72 -11.85 -1.89 0.28
N ARG A 73 -13.09 -2.22 0.71
CA ARG A 73 -13.73 -3.50 0.42
C ARG A 73 -13.90 -3.70 -1.10
N ALA A 74 -14.42 -2.70 -1.80
CA ALA A 74 -14.58 -2.79 -3.25
C ALA A 74 -13.21 -2.89 -3.95
N ASN A 75 -12.20 -2.14 -3.51
CA ASN A 75 -10.87 -2.18 -4.09
C ASN A 75 -10.24 -3.58 -3.98
N LEU A 76 -10.22 -4.16 -2.78
CA LEU A 76 -9.62 -5.47 -2.54
C LEU A 76 -10.41 -6.59 -3.23
N HIS A 77 -11.75 -6.50 -3.21
CA HIS A 77 -12.61 -7.47 -3.88
C HIS A 77 -12.43 -7.44 -5.40
N ALA A 78 -12.35 -6.27 -6.02
CA ALA A 78 -12.10 -6.12 -7.45
C ALA A 78 -10.76 -6.74 -7.87
N LEU A 79 -9.70 -6.50 -7.13
CA LEU A 79 -8.40 -7.13 -7.38
C LEU A 79 -8.48 -8.66 -7.22
N HIS A 80 -9.17 -9.14 -6.19
CA HIS A 80 -9.39 -10.57 -5.98
C HIS A 80 -10.21 -11.22 -7.11
N GLN A 81 -11.26 -10.57 -7.62
CA GLN A 81 -12.05 -11.02 -8.79
C GLN A 81 -11.20 -11.18 -10.04
N LEU A 82 -10.19 -10.34 -10.24
CA LEU A 82 -9.23 -10.45 -11.35
C LEU A 82 -8.17 -11.55 -11.14
N GLY A 83 -8.24 -12.30 -10.06
CA GLY A 83 -7.30 -13.38 -9.77
C GLY A 83 -6.03 -12.92 -9.04
N VAL A 84 -5.93 -11.69 -8.55
CA VAL A 84 -4.80 -11.24 -7.72
C VAL A 84 -4.74 -12.08 -6.44
N ARG A 85 -3.58 -12.67 -6.19
CA ARG A 85 -3.28 -13.45 -4.98
C ARG A 85 -2.09 -12.90 -4.20
N ARG A 86 -1.31 -12.01 -4.81
CA ARG A 86 -0.21 -11.26 -4.19
C ARG A 86 -0.43 -9.78 -4.45
N LEU A 87 -0.40 -8.96 -3.40
CA LEU A 87 -0.70 -7.54 -3.48
C LEU A 87 0.39 -6.73 -2.77
N LEU A 88 0.93 -5.75 -3.48
CA LEU A 88 1.83 -4.74 -2.91
C LEU A 88 1.09 -3.42 -2.74
N GLY A 89 0.93 -2.99 -1.49
CA GLY A 89 0.50 -1.63 -1.17
C GLY A 89 1.69 -0.68 -1.22
N ILE A 90 1.60 0.39 -2.02
CA ILE A 90 2.62 1.45 -2.02
C ILE A 90 2.02 2.67 -1.32
N ASN A 91 2.68 3.13 -0.26
CA ASN A 91 2.16 4.12 0.67
C ASN A 91 3.15 5.27 0.89
N ALA A 92 2.69 6.52 0.71
CA ALA A 92 3.40 7.70 1.21
C ALA A 92 3.20 7.80 2.72
N VAL A 93 4.27 7.98 3.48
CA VAL A 93 4.23 7.98 4.95
C VAL A 93 5.14 9.07 5.52
N GLY A 94 4.87 9.47 6.76
CA GLY A 94 5.78 10.25 7.60
C GLY A 94 6.67 9.33 8.45
N GLY A 95 7.93 9.71 8.62
CA GLY A 95 8.88 8.97 9.46
C GLY A 95 8.82 9.41 10.92
N ILE A 96 8.80 8.45 11.83
CA ILE A 96 8.84 8.67 13.29
C ILE A 96 10.14 8.13 13.88
N GLY A 97 10.52 6.91 13.48
CA GLY A 97 11.73 6.24 13.94
C GLY A 97 13.00 6.82 13.29
N GLU A 98 14.12 6.76 14.00
CA GLU A 98 15.41 7.32 13.54
C GLU A 98 15.88 6.83 12.18
N ARG A 99 15.52 5.58 11.81
CA ARG A 99 15.87 4.99 10.51
C ARG A 99 14.92 5.39 9.37
N MET A 100 13.85 6.12 9.67
CA MET A 100 12.74 6.41 8.77
C MET A 100 12.74 7.86 8.28
N GLY A 101 13.91 8.38 7.89
CA GLY A 101 14.04 9.74 7.34
C GLY A 101 13.42 9.90 5.95
N PRO A 102 13.24 11.14 5.49
CA PRO A 102 12.72 11.42 4.14
C PRO A 102 13.51 10.67 3.05
N ARG A 103 12.80 10.23 2.00
CA ARG A 103 13.29 9.42 0.86
C ARG A 103 13.68 7.98 1.20
N VAL A 104 13.57 7.56 2.45
CA VAL A 104 13.75 6.15 2.83
C VAL A 104 12.59 5.33 2.24
N LEU A 105 12.94 4.13 1.75
CA LEU A 105 12.00 3.08 1.40
C LEU A 105 11.98 2.03 2.51
N ALA A 106 10.81 1.77 3.09
CA ALA A 106 10.68 0.82 4.19
C ALA A 106 9.64 -0.27 3.89
N VAL A 107 9.89 -1.46 4.41
CA VAL A 107 9.00 -2.63 4.32
C VAL A 107 8.58 -3.00 5.74
N PRO A 108 7.48 -2.40 6.28
CA PRO A 108 7.04 -2.63 7.65
C PRO A 108 6.66 -4.09 7.87
N ASP A 109 6.75 -4.54 9.11
CA ASP A 109 6.36 -5.88 9.53
C ASP A 109 5.20 -5.88 10.52
N GLN A 110 4.85 -4.70 11.09
CA GLN A 110 3.73 -4.52 12.00
C GLN A 110 2.89 -3.28 11.66
N ILE A 111 1.63 -3.29 12.12
CA ILE A 111 0.71 -2.18 11.97
C ILE A 111 -0.13 -1.99 13.24
N ILE A 112 -0.37 -0.72 13.60
CA ILE A 112 -1.34 -0.34 14.64
C ILE A 112 -2.43 0.48 13.96
N ASP A 113 -3.68 0.10 14.20
CA ASP A 113 -4.85 0.78 13.63
C ASP A 113 -5.40 1.84 14.58
N TYR A 114 -5.28 3.11 14.19
CA TYR A 114 -5.88 4.26 14.87
C TYR A 114 -7.07 4.83 14.06
N THR A 115 -7.49 4.14 13.01
CA THR A 115 -8.64 4.57 12.20
C THR A 115 -9.96 4.29 12.92
N HIS A 116 -11.02 4.96 12.49
CA HIS A 116 -12.35 4.75 13.04
C HIS A 116 -13.43 4.92 11.96
N GLY A 117 -14.55 4.24 12.13
CA GLY A 117 -15.70 4.36 11.23
C GLY A 117 -15.46 3.85 9.80
N ARG A 118 -14.37 3.14 9.54
CA ARG A 118 -14.12 2.46 8.27
C ARG A 118 -14.74 1.06 8.28
N LEU A 119 -15.27 0.64 7.14
CA LEU A 119 -15.74 -0.73 6.95
C LEU A 119 -14.51 -1.64 6.78
N SER A 120 -14.19 -2.41 7.81
CA SER A 120 -12.92 -3.12 7.96
C SER A 120 -13.01 -4.64 7.80
N SER A 121 -14.19 -5.17 7.45
CA SER A 121 -14.39 -6.59 7.25
C SER A 121 -15.39 -6.87 6.11
N PHE A 122 -15.24 -7.99 5.44
CA PHE A 122 -16.23 -8.51 4.51
C PHE A 122 -17.41 -9.19 5.23
N CYS A 123 -17.29 -9.44 6.54
CA CYS A 123 -18.37 -9.95 7.38
C CYS A 123 -19.39 -8.87 7.78
N ASP A 124 -19.16 -7.59 7.48
CA ASP A 124 -20.08 -6.46 7.79
C ASP A 124 -21.28 -6.41 6.83
N VAL A 125 -21.87 -7.54 6.51
CA VAL A 125 -23.10 -7.66 5.71
C VAL A 125 -24.09 -8.58 6.41
N GLU A 126 -25.38 -8.27 6.29
CA GLU A 126 -26.43 -9.06 6.94
C GLU A 126 -26.38 -10.52 6.47
N GLY A 127 -26.39 -11.45 7.44
CA GLY A 127 -26.34 -12.89 7.18
C GLY A 127 -24.94 -13.46 6.90
N ALA A 128 -23.90 -12.64 6.88
CA ALA A 128 -22.54 -13.16 6.75
C ALA A 128 -22.11 -13.95 8.00
N LYS A 129 -21.36 -15.01 7.78
CA LYS A 129 -20.71 -15.74 8.87
C LYS A 129 -19.50 -14.95 9.34
N VAL A 130 -19.42 -14.71 10.64
CA VAL A 130 -18.23 -14.08 11.24
C VAL A 130 -17.07 -15.05 11.19
N GLU A 131 -15.95 -14.62 10.60
CA GLU A 131 -14.69 -15.35 10.58
C GLU A 131 -13.62 -14.52 11.29
N HIS A 132 -12.91 -15.14 12.23
CA HIS A 132 -11.77 -14.52 12.90
C HIS A 132 -10.48 -14.94 12.18
N VAL A 133 -9.87 -14.01 11.45
CA VAL A 133 -8.59 -14.26 10.79
C VAL A 133 -7.43 -14.01 11.74
N ASP A 134 -6.39 -14.85 11.70
CA ASP A 134 -5.14 -14.54 12.39
C ASP A 134 -4.44 -13.34 11.74
N PHE A 135 -4.15 -12.33 12.55
CA PHE A 135 -3.53 -11.08 12.12
C PHE A 135 -2.24 -10.75 12.91
N THR A 136 -1.65 -11.78 13.53
CA THR A 136 -0.36 -11.68 14.27
C THR A 136 0.73 -11.10 13.36
N HIS A 137 0.75 -11.49 12.09
CA HIS A 137 1.62 -10.96 11.05
C HIS A 137 0.78 -10.29 9.97
N PRO A 138 0.51 -8.97 10.06
CA PRO A 138 -0.37 -8.26 9.13
C PRO A 138 0.14 -8.25 7.68
N TYR A 139 1.45 -8.31 7.52
CA TYR A 139 2.13 -8.41 6.22
C TYR A 139 2.67 -9.83 6.04
N THR A 140 2.47 -10.42 4.85
CA THR A 140 2.89 -11.80 4.56
C THR A 140 4.41 -11.93 4.58
N PRO A 141 5.02 -12.71 5.50
CA PRO A 141 6.48 -12.77 5.65
C PRO A 141 7.20 -13.22 4.38
N ALA A 142 6.61 -14.17 3.64
CA ALA A 142 7.18 -14.65 2.38
C ALA A 142 7.27 -13.53 1.33
N LEU A 143 6.19 -12.75 1.14
CA LEU A 143 6.17 -11.64 0.17
C LEU A 143 7.12 -10.51 0.59
N ARG A 144 7.19 -10.19 1.89
CA ARG A 144 8.17 -9.24 2.43
C ARG A 144 9.60 -9.67 2.12
N THR A 145 9.93 -10.94 2.35
CA THR A 145 11.27 -11.50 2.08
C THR A 145 11.64 -11.38 0.59
N VAL A 146 10.68 -11.67 -0.30
CA VAL A 146 10.91 -11.53 -1.75
C VAL A 146 11.13 -10.07 -2.14
N LEU A 147 10.35 -9.13 -1.56
CA LEU A 147 10.52 -7.70 -1.81
C LEU A 147 11.89 -7.18 -1.35
N LEU A 148 12.36 -7.59 -0.18
CA LEU A 148 13.68 -7.22 0.35
C LEU A 148 14.81 -7.76 -0.53
N ARG A 149 14.72 -9.02 -1.01
CA ARG A 149 15.66 -9.59 -1.97
C ARG A 149 15.67 -8.85 -3.29
N ALA A 150 14.50 -8.49 -3.80
CA ALA A 150 14.38 -7.68 -5.01
C ALA A 150 15.08 -6.33 -4.88
N GLY A 151 14.93 -5.65 -3.73
CA GLY A 151 15.66 -4.42 -3.43
C GLY A 151 17.17 -4.61 -3.47
N ALA A 152 17.68 -5.64 -2.80
CA ALA A 152 19.09 -5.96 -2.79
C ALA A 152 19.64 -6.26 -4.20
N ALA A 153 18.87 -6.96 -5.03
CA ALA A 153 19.27 -7.33 -6.39
C ALA A 153 19.47 -6.11 -7.32
N VAL A 154 18.74 -5.01 -7.08
CA VAL A 154 18.86 -3.77 -7.88
C VAL A 154 19.59 -2.64 -7.15
N GLY A 155 20.21 -2.93 -6.01
CA GLY A 155 20.95 -1.93 -5.23
C GLY A 155 20.06 -0.89 -4.54
N THR A 156 18.74 -1.13 -4.47
CA THR A 156 17.81 -0.27 -3.74
C THR A 156 17.79 -0.66 -2.26
N ARG A 157 18.24 0.26 -1.41
CA ARG A 157 18.23 0.03 0.05
C ARG A 157 16.81 0.11 0.58
N LEU A 158 16.32 -0.99 1.13
CA LEU A 158 15.05 -1.07 1.85
C LEU A 158 15.32 -1.22 3.34
N VAL A 159 14.62 -0.46 4.18
CA VAL A 159 14.62 -0.68 5.63
C VAL A 159 13.66 -1.83 5.93
N ASP A 160 14.19 -2.93 6.48
CA ASP A 160 13.40 -4.07 6.90
C ASP A 160 12.80 -3.83 8.29
N GLY A 161 11.50 -4.06 8.41
CA GLY A 161 10.74 -3.93 9.64
C GLY A 161 10.29 -2.51 9.95
N GLY A 162 9.63 -2.39 11.08
CA GLY A 162 9.02 -1.19 11.62
C GLY A 162 7.50 -1.27 11.68
N THR A 163 6.94 -0.57 12.66
CA THR A 163 5.50 -0.53 12.89
C THR A 163 4.87 0.66 12.17
N TYR A 164 3.90 0.38 11.32
CA TYR A 164 3.09 1.40 10.64
C TYR A 164 1.93 1.82 11.53
N GLY A 165 1.88 3.06 12.01
CA GLY A 165 0.72 3.66 12.65
C GLY A 165 -0.27 4.17 11.57
N CYS A 166 -1.44 3.54 11.45
CA CYS A 166 -2.44 3.96 10.48
C CYS A 166 -3.45 4.93 11.10
N THR A 167 -3.44 6.20 10.68
CA THR A 167 -4.34 7.23 11.18
C THR A 167 -5.50 7.51 10.24
N GLN A 168 -6.50 8.26 10.73
CA GLN A 168 -7.72 8.52 9.96
C GLN A 168 -7.50 9.44 8.75
N GLY A 169 -6.67 10.48 8.90
CA GLY A 169 -6.58 11.55 7.91
C GLY A 169 -7.89 12.32 7.67
N PRO A 170 -8.00 13.22 6.70
CA PRO A 170 -6.94 13.60 5.75
C PRO A 170 -5.94 14.63 6.30
N ARG A 171 -6.21 15.27 7.49
CA ARG A 171 -5.23 16.16 8.11
C ARG A 171 -4.00 15.38 8.58
N LEU A 172 -2.85 16.02 8.56
CA LEU A 172 -1.65 15.51 9.19
C LEU A 172 -1.79 15.54 10.71
N GLU A 173 -1.00 14.74 11.39
CA GLU A 173 -1.01 14.56 12.84
C GLU A 173 -0.39 15.76 13.54
N THR A 174 -0.83 16.00 14.75
CA THR A 174 -0.20 16.98 15.66
C THR A 174 1.08 16.38 16.26
N ILE A 175 1.98 17.24 16.77
CA ILE A 175 3.18 16.82 17.52
C ILE A 175 2.80 15.89 18.69
N ALA A 176 1.70 16.17 19.38
CA ALA A 176 1.24 15.36 20.50
C ALA A 176 0.74 13.98 20.07
N GLU A 177 0.05 13.88 18.92
CA GLU A 177 -0.36 12.62 18.31
C GLU A 177 0.86 11.81 17.90
N ILE A 178 1.85 12.41 17.25
CA ILE A 178 3.09 11.74 16.86
C ILE A 178 3.89 11.26 18.09
N ALA A 179 3.96 12.08 19.14
CA ALA A 179 4.58 11.65 20.39
C ALA A 179 3.87 10.45 21.03
N ARG A 180 2.53 10.35 20.90
CA ARG A 180 1.77 9.16 21.30
C ARG A 180 2.11 7.96 20.42
N LEU A 181 2.06 8.09 19.07
CA LEU A 181 2.39 7.00 18.15
C LEU A 181 3.80 6.45 18.43
N ARG A 182 4.78 7.33 18.68
CA ARG A 182 6.14 6.93 19.04
C ARG A 182 6.18 6.11 20.34
N ARG A 183 5.45 6.51 21.37
CA ARG A 183 5.36 5.74 22.64
C ARG A 183 4.69 4.39 22.45
N ASP A 184 3.73 4.30 21.52
CA ASP A 184 3.04 3.06 21.17
C ASP A 184 3.92 2.14 20.29
N GLY A 185 5.14 2.59 19.90
CA GLY A 185 6.12 1.84 19.14
C GLY A 185 6.02 1.98 17.62
N CYS A 186 5.29 3.01 17.11
CA CYS A 186 5.23 3.28 15.67
C CYS A 186 6.55 3.89 15.16
N ASP A 187 7.04 3.39 14.03
CA ASP A 187 8.18 3.91 13.29
C ASP A 187 7.78 4.79 12.11
N LEU A 188 6.58 4.56 11.58
CA LEU A 188 6.00 5.23 10.41
C LEU A 188 4.56 5.66 10.72
N VAL A 189 4.11 6.73 10.08
CA VAL A 189 2.70 7.14 10.13
C VAL A 189 2.15 7.35 8.72
N GLY A 190 0.95 6.83 8.48
CA GLY A 190 0.22 7.04 7.23
C GLY A 190 -1.26 6.78 7.41
N MET A 191 -2.03 6.79 6.32
CA MET A 191 -3.49 6.87 6.42
C MET A 191 -4.22 5.71 5.73
N THR A 192 -3.51 4.78 5.07
CA THR A 192 -4.15 3.85 4.13
C THR A 192 -3.81 2.38 4.36
N GLY A 193 -2.89 2.04 5.27
CA GLY A 193 -2.53 0.66 5.58
C GLY A 193 -3.69 -0.16 6.17
N MET A 194 -4.61 0.51 6.87
CA MET A 194 -5.85 -0.09 7.39
C MET A 194 -7.08 0.58 6.79
N PRO A 195 -8.11 -0.17 6.45
CA PRO A 195 -8.28 -1.62 6.59
C PRO A 195 -7.71 -2.46 5.43
N GLU A 196 -6.85 -1.88 4.54
CA GLU A 196 -6.33 -2.59 3.37
C GLU A 196 -5.66 -3.93 3.72
N ALA A 197 -4.80 -3.94 4.74
CA ALA A 197 -4.08 -5.13 5.15
C ALA A 197 -5.00 -6.25 5.69
N VAL A 198 -5.96 -5.91 6.55
CA VAL A 198 -6.88 -6.92 7.12
C VAL A 198 -7.84 -7.46 6.06
N LEU A 199 -8.33 -6.62 5.15
CA LEU A 199 -9.19 -7.06 4.05
C LEU A 199 -8.45 -7.97 3.06
N ALA A 200 -7.16 -7.71 2.79
CA ALA A 200 -6.33 -8.63 2.01
C ALA A 200 -6.22 -9.99 2.71
N ARG A 201 -6.04 -10.00 4.03
CA ARG A 201 -5.98 -11.23 4.84
C ARG A 201 -7.29 -12.02 4.77
N GLU A 202 -8.45 -11.38 4.91
CA GLU A 202 -9.76 -12.04 4.80
C GLU A 202 -9.99 -12.68 3.43
N LEU A 203 -9.43 -12.12 2.35
CA LEU A 203 -9.50 -12.68 1.00
C LEU A 203 -8.41 -13.72 0.68
N GLY A 204 -7.53 -14.03 1.61
CA GLY A 204 -6.40 -14.93 1.38
C GLY A 204 -5.39 -14.37 0.38
N ILE A 205 -5.28 -13.05 0.27
CA ILE A 205 -4.29 -12.35 -0.56
C ILE A 205 -3.02 -12.13 0.27
N ASP A 206 -1.88 -12.61 -0.22
CA ASP A 206 -0.58 -12.25 0.33
C ASP A 206 -0.35 -10.75 0.18
N TYR A 207 -0.13 -10.05 1.29
CA TYR A 207 -0.02 -8.60 1.31
C TYR A 207 1.30 -8.15 1.91
N ALA A 208 1.97 -7.21 1.24
CA ALA A 208 3.10 -6.46 1.75
C ALA A 208 2.93 -4.97 1.47
N SER A 209 3.58 -4.13 2.26
CA SER A 209 3.60 -2.68 2.08
C SER A 209 5.01 -2.22 1.74
N LEU A 210 5.12 -1.36 0.72
CA LEU A 210 6.30 -0.53 0.45
C LEU A 210 5.96 0.90 0.86
N CYS A 211 6.58 1.37 1.93
CA CYS A 211 6.40 2.71 2.45
C CYS A 211 7.48 3.64 1.89
N LEU A 212 7.06 4.73 1.25
CA LEU A 212 7.93 5.81 0.78
C LEU A 212 7.84 6.94 1.80
N VAL A 213 8.93 7.19 2.51
CA VAL A 213 8.95 8.26 3.53
C VAL A 213 9.06 9.61 2.84
N ALA A 214 7.98 10.37 2.90
CA ALA A 214 7.86 11.68 2.24
C ALA A 214 8.44 12.82 3.09
N ASN A 215 8.33 12.72 4.40
CA ASN A 215 8.74 13.74 5.35
C ASN A 215 8.99 13.13 6.73
N TRP A 216 9.65 13.85 7.60
CA TRP A 216 9.56 13.58 9.03
C TRP A 216 8.14 13.87 9.53
N ALA A 217 7.59 13.02 10.37
CA ALA A 217 6.32 13.29 11.04
C ALA A 217 6.46 14.49 11.99
N ALA A 218 5.35 15.14 12.34
CA ALA A 218 5.34 16.35 13.13
C ALA A 218 6.16 16.23 14.43
N GLY A 219 7.16 17.10 14.60
CA GLY A 219 8.08 17.09 15.75
C GLY A 219 9.13 15.96 15.74
N CYS A 220 9.39 15.31 14.59
CA CYS A 220 10.42 14.29 14.47
C CYS A 220 11.68 14.76 13.73
N GLY A 221 11.56 15.78 12.88
CA GLY A 221 12.70 16.42 12.21
C GLY A 221 13.06 17.78 12.86
N ASP A 222 14.02 18.43 12.22
CA ASP A 222 14.47 19.78 12.64
C ASP A 222 13.54 20.87 12.10
N GLU A 223 12.67 20.57 11.13
CA GLU A 223 11.75 21.51 10.53
C GLU A 223 10.56 21.83 11.45
N ALA A 224 10.21 23.11 11.52
CA ALA A 224 9.12 23.58 12.36
C ALA A 224 7.73 23.16 11.84
N GLU A 225 7.58 23.05 10.52
CA GLU A 225 6.32 22.71 9.83
C GLU A 225 6.57 21.78 8.64
N ILE A 226 5.60 20.92 8.34
CA ILE A 226 5.62 20.05 7.16
C ILE A 226 5.04 20.83 5.98
N THR A 227 5.81 21.04 4.92
CA THR A 227 5.35 21.71 3.72
C THR A 227 5.01 20.71 2.62
N MET A 228 3.97 20.99 1.83
CA MET A 228 3.59 20.11 0.72
C MET A 228 4.62 20.08 -0.39
N ASP A 229 5.39 21.16 -0.59
CA ASP A 229 6.46 21.23 -1.59
C ASP A 229 7.59 20.25 -1.23
N GLU A 230 7.99 20.18 0.04
CA GLU A 230 8.98 19.22 0.53
C GLU A 230 8.46 17.77 0.39
N VAL A 231 7.23 17.52 0.83
CA VAL A 231 6.57 16.20 0.68
C VAL A 231 6.60 15.74 -0.79
N MET A 232 6.22 16.62 -1.71
CA MET A 232 6.19 16.29 -3.15
C MET A 232 7.59 16.06 -3.73
N ALA A 233 8.58 16.87 -3.34
CA ALA A 233 9.95 16.69 -3.78
C ALA A 233 10.56 15.37 -3.29
N ASN A 234 10.37 15.04 -2.01
CA ASN A 234 10.84 13.78 -1.44
C ASN A 234 10.12 12.56 -2.02
N MET A 235 8.80 12.67 -2.26
CA MET A 235 8.05 11.62 -2.94
C MET A 235 8.55 11.38 -4.36
N ALA A 236 8.82 12.45 -5.13
CA ALA A 236 9.38 12.32 -6.47
C ALA A 236 10.69 11.53 -6.44
N ALA A 237 11.63 11.92 -5.55
CA ALA A 237 12.91 11.24 -5.40
C ALA A 237 12.78 9.78 -4.94
N ALA A 238 11.93 9.50 -3.92
CA ALA A 238 11.71 8.13 -3.42
C ALA A 238 11.08 7.23 -4.50
N THR A 239 10.27 7.81 -5.37
CA THR A 239 9.54 7.12 -6.43
C THR A 239 10.44 6.67 -7.59
N GLU A 240 11.60 7.31 -7.80
CA GLU A 240 12.53 6.97 -8.89
C GLU A 240 13.02 5.51 -8.84
N ALA A 241 13.19 4.95 -7.66
CA ALA A 241 13.64 3.57 -7.49
C ALA A 241 12.53 2.52 -7.71
N VAL A 242 11.26 2.92 -7.66
CA VAL A 242 10.13 1.97 -7.62
C VAL A 242 9.97 1.15 -8.91
N PRO A 243 10.11 1.69 -10.13
CA PRO A 243 9.98 0.88 -11.35
C PRO A 243 10.99 -0.27 -11.43
N GLY A 244 12.26 0.01 -11.13
CA GLY A 244 13.32 -1.00 -11.09
C GLY A 244 13.07 -2.06 -10.01
N LEU A 245 12.62 -1.63 -8.83
CA LEU A 245 12.26 -2.51 -7.73
C LEU A 245 11.09 -3.42 -8.09
N LEU A 246 10.03 -2.89 -8.73
CA LEU A 246 8.88 -3.68 -9.17
C LEU A 246 9.29 -4.73 -10.22
N ALA A 247 10.12 -4.36 -11.19
CA ALA A 247 10.62 -5.29 -12.18
C ALA A 247 11.42 -6.44 -11.54
N ALA A 248 12.30 -6.12 -10.58
CA ALA A 248 13.05 -7.12 -9.83
C ALA A 248 12.14 -7.99 -8.95
N LEU A 249 11.14 -7.40 -8.30
CA LEU A 249 10.15 -8.15 -7.50
C LEU A 249 9.40 -9.16 -8.36
N LEU A 250 8.94 -8.77 -9.54
CA LEU A 250 8.26 -9.66 -10.48
C LEU A 250 9.16 -10.81 -10.93
N ALA A 251 10.42 -10.52 -11.25
CA ALA A 251 11.40 -11.53 -11.60
C ALA A 251 11.68 -12.54 -10.47
N GLU A 252 11.70 -12.09 -9.21
CA GLU A 252 11.83 -12.96 -8.04
C GLU A 252 10.56 -13.80 -7.79
N LEU A 253 9.36 -13.18 -7.91
CA LEU A 253 8.09 -13.89 -7.75
C LEU A 253 7.86 -14.99 -8.81
N ALA A 254 8.37 -14.79 -10.01
CA ALA A 254 8.26 -15.79 -11.09
C ALA A 254 9.12 -17.05 -10.87
N LYS A 255 10.03 -17.02 -9.88
CA LYS A 255 10.86 -18.19 -9.50
C LYS A 255 10.20 -19.06 -8.42
N THR A 256 9.12 -18.56 -7.78
CA THR A 256 8.39 -19.19 -6.67
C THR A 256 7.07 -19.80 -7.12
#